data_eaa1af5d3892582dd336296b9d1b8992
#
_entry.id   eaa1af5d3892582dd336296b9d1b8992
#
_cell.length_a   1.000
_cell.length_b   1.000
_cell.length_c   1.000
_cell.angle_alpha   90.00
_cell.angle_beta   90.00
_cell.angle_gamma   90.00
#
_symmetry.space_group_name_H-M   'P 1'
#
loop_
_entity.id
_entity.type
_entity.pdbx_description
1 polymer ?
#
loop_
_entity_poly.entity_id
_entity_poly.type
_entity_poly.pdbx_seq_one_letter_code
_entity_poly.pdbx_strand_id
1 'polypeptide(L)'
;MSAAPAPSPWQPAPMELRASSEQVDVWRCDLQRVGDEAGLLRWLSPLEQGRAEEYRVASKRREFIVGRSMMRLVLAKLTGREPLDVSFAYEPKGKPQLDASCNTGEITFNLSHSRGMIVMATAARRAVGIDVECVRGRLSFEKL
;
A
#
# COMPACT_ATOMS: atom_id res chain seq x y z
N MET A 1 -24.31 -29.22 -4.18
CA MET A 1 -23.97 -28.50 -2.95
C MET A 1 -22.65 -27.74 -3.22
N SER A 2 -22.71 -26.43 -3.22
CA SER A 2 -21.50 -25.62 -3.31
C SER A 2 -20.81 -25.66 -1.96
N ALA A 3 -19.53 -26.08 -1.91
CA ALA A 3 -18.74 -26.00 -0.69
C ALA A 3 -18.61 -24.52 -0.29
N ALA A 4 -18.78 -24.21 1.01
CA ALA A 4 -18.53 -22.88 1.52
C ALA A 4 -17.09 -22.46 1.15
N PRO A 5 -16.87 -21.22 0.71
CA PRO A 5 -15.53 -20.76 0.40
C PRO A 5 -14.65 -20.89 1.65
N ALA A 6 -13.42 -21.37 1.44
CA ALA A 6 -12.44 -21.44 2.53
C ALA A 6 -12.32 -20.07 3.21
N PRO A 7 -12.18 -20.03 4.55
CA PRO A 7 -12.03 -18.76 5.26
C PRO A 7 -10.82 -17.99 4.71
N SER A 8 -11.01 -16.69 4.51
CA SER A 8 -9.92 -15.83 4.04
C SER A 8 -8.75 -15.87 5.03
N PRO A 9 -7.51 -16.05 4.57
CA PRO A 9 -6.33 -15.94 5.43
C PRO A 9 -6.08 -14.48 5.89
N TRP A 10 -6.78 -13.52 5.28
CA TRP A 10 -6.66 -12.11 5.58
C TRP A 10 -7.56 -11.73 6.75
N GLN A 11 -6.98 -10.98 7.68
CA GLN A 11 -7.67 -10.46 8.85
C GLN A 11 -7.74 -8.93 8.79
N PRO A 12 -8.71 -8.29 9.44
CA PRO A 12 -8.70 -6.85 9.64
C PRO A 12 -7.39 -6.38 10.27
N ALA A 13 -6.94 -5.18 9.87
CA ALA A 13 -5.74 -4.61 10.47
C ALA A 13 -5.92 -4.43 11.99
N PRO A 14 -4.95 -4.83 12.81
CA PRO A 14 -5.02 -4.63 14.26
C PRO A 14 -5.00 -3.13 14.59
N MET A 15 -5.53 -2.78 15.75
CA MET A 15 -5.55 -1.37 16.19
C MET A 15 -4.13 -0.85 16.47
N GLU A 16 -3.27 -1.68 17.02
CA GLU A 16 -1.86 -1.37 17.23
C GLU A 16 -0.99 -2.10 16.23
N LEU A 17 -0.11 -1.36 15.58
CA LEU A 17 0.85 -1.88 14.62
C LEU A 17 2.27 -1.68 15.12
N ARG A 18 3.09 -2.71 14.95
CA ARG A 18 4.53 -2.64 15.23
C ARG A 18 5.29 -3.33 14.11
N ALA A 19 6.28 -2.65 13.56
CA ALA A 19 7.20 -3.29 12.62
C ALA A 19 8.20 -4.18 13.38
N SER A 20 8.56 -5.29 12.77
CA SER A 20 9.51 -6.26 13.33
C SER A 20 10.65 -6.52 12.36
N SER A 21 11.82 -6.85 12.89
CA SER A 21 12.96 -7.33 12.09
C SER A 21 12.86 -8.82 11.75
N GLU A 22 12.01 -9.54 12.44
CA GLU A 22 11.82 -11.00 12.29
C GLU A 22 10.63 -11.36 11.42
N GLN A 23 9.74 -10.40 11.18
CA GLN A 23 8.48 -10.61 10.48
C GLN A 23 8.27 -9.54 9.42
N VAL A 24 7.71 -9.96 8.29
CA VAL A 24 7.19 -9.06 7.26
C VAL A 24 5.68 -9.09 7.34
N ASP A 25 5.08 -7.92 7.57
CA ASP A 25 3.63 -7.78 7.51
C ASP A 25 3.21 -7.41 6.11
N VAL A 26 2.15 -8.06 5.63
CA VAL A 26 1.57 -7.79 4.32
C VAL A 26 0.16 -7.25 4.49
N TRP A 27 -0.06 -6.10 3.91
CA TRP A 27 -1.33 -5.37 3.89
C TRP A 27 -1.93 -5.48 2.50
N ARG A 28 -3.23 -5.60 2.41
CA ARG A 28 -3.92 -5.52 1.12
C ARG A 28 -5.11 -4.58 1.18
N CYS A 29 -5.41 -3.99 0.04
CA CYS A 29 -6.58 -3.15 -0.17
C CYS A 29 -7.21 -3.50 -1.52
N ASP A 30 -8.51 -3.78 -1.50
CA ASP A 30 -9.31 -3.97 -2.69
C ASP A 30 -9.96 -2.63 -3.05
N LEU A 31 -9.64 -2.07 -4.20
CA LEU A 31 -10.13 -0.77 -4.66
C LEU A 31 -11.67 -0.71 -4.78
N GLN A 32 -12.31 -1.86 -4.98
CA GLN A 32 -13.79 -1.91 -5.06
C GLN A 32 -14.46 -1.80 -3.70
N ARG A 33 -13.72 -2.08 -2.62
CA ARG A 33 -14.23 -2.05 -1.24
C ARG A 33 -13.89 -0.77 -0.49
N VAL A 34 -13.11 0.09 -1.09
CA VAL A 34 -12.74 1.37 -0.49
C VAL A 34 -13.83 2.40 -0.76
N GLY A 35 -14.06 3.29 0.20
CA GLY A 35 -15.00 4.40 0.08
C GLY A 35 -14.69 5.38 -1.05
N ASP A 36 -15.38 6.49 -1.09
CA ASP A 36 -15.20 7.50 -2.12
C ASP A 36 -13.84 8.20 -2.06
N GLU A 37 -13.41 8.75 -3.18
CA GLU A 37 -12.14 9.47 -3.27
C GLU A 37 -12.10 10.72 -2.41
N ALA A 38 -13.22 11.43 -2.27
CA ALA A 38 -13.31 12.67 -1.50
C ALA A 38 -12.94 12.43 -0.02
N GLY A 39 -13.42 11.34 0.56
CA GLY A 39 -13.06 10.94 1.92
C GLY A 39 -11.59 10.56 2.09
N LEU A 40 -10.95 10.05 1.04
CA LEU A 40 -9.55 9.64 1.07
C LEU A 40 -8.57 10.80 0.85
N LEU A 41 -8.96 11.81 0.07
CA LEU A 41 -8.10 12.96 -0.22
C LEU A 41 -7.62 13.70 1.04
N ARG A 42 -8.37 13.65 2.13
CA ARG A 42 -7.97 14.22 3.42
C ARG A 42 -6.67 13.61 3.98
N TRP A 43 -6.31 12.41 3.56
CA TRP A 43 -5.09 11.72 3.98
C TRP A 43 -3.88 12.01 3.09
N LEU A 44 -4.06 12.75 2.00
CA LEU A 44 -3.01 13.14 1.07
C LEU A 44 -2.51 14.55 1.37
N SER A 45 -1.20 14.75 1.22
CA SER A 45 -0.63 16.10 1.28
C SER A 45 -1.14 16.95 0.09
N PRO A 46 -1.08 18.29 0.19
CA PRO A 46 -1.46 19.17 -0.93
C PRO A 46 -0.70 18.83 -2.23
N LEU A 47 0.57 18.47 -2.14
CA LEU A 47 1.38 18.05 -3.29
C LEU A 47 0.85 16.77 -3.93
N GLU A 48 0.47 15.80 -3.12
CA GLU A 48 -0.10 14.53 -3.59
C GLU A 48 -1.50 14.71 -4.17
N GLN A 49 -2.30 15.59 -3.59
CA GLN A 49 -3.61 15.96 -4.14
C GLN A 49 -3.45 16.58 -5.54
N GLY A 50 -2.54 17.53 -5.71
CA GLY A 50 -2.21 18.10 -7.01
C GLY A 50 -1.75 17.04 -8.02
N ARG A 51 -0.91 16.10 -7.58
CA ARG A 51 -0.47 14.98 -8.43
C ARG A 51 -1.61 14.04 -8.82
N ALA A 52 -2.58 13.82 -7.93
CA ALA A 52 -3.77 13.04 -8.26
C ALA A 52 -4.60 13.68 -9.38
N GLU A 53 -4.66 15.01 -9.44
CA GLU A 53 -5.38 15.75 -10.47
C GLU A 53 -4.74 15.64 -11.86
N GLU A 54 -3.45 15.32 -11.95
CA GLU A 54 -2.74 15.12 -13.22
C GLU A 54 -3.14 13.83 -13.94
N TYR A 55 -3.72 12.86 -13.23
CA TYR A 55 -4.16 11.61 -13.84
C TYR A 55 -5.41 11.81 -14.70
N ARG A 56 -5.29 11.54 -15.98
CA ARG A 56 -6.40 11.62 -16.96
C ARG A 56 -7.34 10.42 -16.90
N VAL A 57 -6.84 9.26 -16.49
CA VAL A 57 -7.60 8.01 -16.40
C VAL A 57 -8.11 7.83 -14.98
N ALA A 58 -9.42 7.80 -14.80
CA ALA A 58 -10.07 7.75 -13.48
C ALA A 58 -9.61 6.55 -12.63
N SER A 59 -9.44 5.38 -13.23
CA SER A 59 -8.96 4.19 -12.51
C SER A 59 -7.53 4.36 -11.99
N LYS A 60 -6.66 5.02 -12.73
CA LYS A 60 -5.28 5.31 -12.33
C LYS A 60 -5.21 6.37 -11.25
N ARG A 61 -6.05 7.39 -11.35
CA ARG A 61 -6.23 8.38 -10.28
C ARG A 61 -6.64 7.69 -8.98
N ARG A 62 -7.64 6.81 -9.04
CA ARG A 62 -8.12 6.07 -7.87
C ARG A 62 -7.03 5.17 -7.28
N GLU A 63 -6.30 4.42 -8.10
CA GLU A 63 -5.15 3.62 -7.65
C GLU A 63 -4.13 4.47 -6.88
N PHE A 64 -3.80 5.65 -7.40
CA PHE A 64 -2.86 6.56 -6.77
C PHE A 64 -3.38 7.05 -5.41
N ILE A 65 -4.61 7.54 -5.36
CA ILE A 65 -5.23 8.08 -4.13
C ILE A 65 -5.31 7.00 -3.05
N VAL A 66 -5.81 5.82 -3.39
CA VAL A 66 -5.93 4.70 -2.44
C VAL A 66 -4.56 4.21 -1.97
N GLY A 67 -3.62 4.06 -2.89
CA GLY A 67 -2.25 3.64 -2.55
C GLY A 67 -1.56 4.60 -1.61
N ARG A 68 -1.65 5.90 -1.86
CA ARG A 68 -1.07 6.94 -0.98
C ARG A 68 -1.75 6.99 0.37
N SER A 69 -3.08 6.90 0.41
CA SER A 69 -3.84 6.84 1.66
C SER A 69 -3.43 5.62 2.49
N MET A 70 -3.34 4.45 1.87
CA MET A 70 -2.90 3.22 2.53
C MET A 70 -1.49 3.35 3.12
N MET A 71 -0.54 3.87 2.33
CA MET A 71 0.84 4.10 2.79
C MET A 71 0.86 5.00 4.02
N ARG A 72 0.19 6.15 3.96
CA ARG A 72 0.15 7.10 5.06
C ARG A 72 -0.50 6.53 6.30
N LEU A 73 -1.64 5.87 6.18
CA LEU A 73 -2.37 5.29 7.31
C LEU A 73 -1.59 4.16 8.00
N VAL A 74 -0.98 3.27 7.25
CA VAL A 74 -0.16 2.18 7.81
C VAL A 74 1.10 2.74 8.46
N LEU A 75 1.84 3.60 7.75
CA LEU A 75 3.09 4.14 8.26
C LEU A 75 2.89 5.12 9.43
N ALA A 76 1.79 5.87 9.45
CA ALA A 76 1.41 6.71 10.59
C ALA A 76 1.30 5.87 11.87
N LYS A 77 0.59 4.75 11.80
CA LYS A 77 0.46 3.83 12.94
C LYS A 77 1.80 3.21 13.37
N LEU A 78 2.64 2.84 12.40
CA LEU A 78 3.96 2.25 12.68
C LEU A 78 4.95 3.26 13.25
N THR A 79 4.82 4.55 12.91
CA THR A 79 5.72 5.62 13.37
C THR A 79 5.16 6.41 14.57
N GLY A 80 3.91 6.17 14.96
CA GLY A 80 3.23 6.96 15.99
C GLY A 80 2.94 8.41 15.58
N ARG A 81 2.79 8.67 14.28
CA ARG A 81 2.54 10.01 13.71
C ARG A 81 1.13 10.11 13.15
N GLU A 82 0.67 11.33 12.95
CA GLU A 82 -0.52 11.57 12.13
C GLU A 82 -0.21 11.28 10.66
N PRO A 83 -1.20 10.83 9.87
CA PRO A 83 -0.98 10.47 8.46
C PRO A 83 -0.35 11.57 7.61
N LEU A 84 -0.71 12.84 7.83
CA LEU A 84 -0.14 13.96 7.09
C LEU A 84 1.27 14.35 7.55
N ASP A 85 1.69 13.91 8.74
CA ASP A 85 3.03 14.13 9.27
C ASP A 85 4.05 13.07 8.82
N VAL A 86 3.59 12.05 8.11
CA VAL A 86 4.48 11.07 7.48
C VAL A 86 5.14 11.70 6.28
N SER A 87 6.46 11.78 6.30
CA SER A 87 7.28 12.34 5.23
C SER A 87 7.98 11.25 4.43
N PHE A 88 8.04 11.42 3.13
CA PHE A 88 8.68 10.51 2.20
C PHE A 88 9.92 11.13 1.57
N ALA A 89 10.98 10.33 1.46
CA ALA A 89 12.08 10.55 0.56
C ALA A 89 11.94 9.61 -0.66
N TYR A 90 12.60 9.93 -1.74
CA TYR A 90 12.52 9.14 -2.96
C TYR A 90 13.91 8.71 -3.41
N GLU A 91 14.04 7.44 -3.72
CA GLU A 91 15.23 6.92 -4.40
C GLU A 91 15.34 7.48 -5.83
N PRO A 92 16.54 7.46 -6.46
CA PRO A 92 16.72 7.95 -7.83
C PRO A 92 15.77 7.33 -8.84
N LYS A 93 15.31 6.09 -8.61
CA LYS A 93 14.31 5.41 -9.45
C LYS A 93 12.86 5.72 -9.08
N GLY A 94 12.62 6.67 -8.18
CA GLY A 94 11.29 7.11 -7.79
C GLY A 94 10.59 6.24 -6.75
N LYS A 95 11.24 5.21 -6.20
CA LYS A 95 10.68 4.40 -5.12
C LYS A 95 10.59 5.22 -3.83
N PRO A 96 9.40 5.34 -3.21
CA PRO A 96 9.26 6.04 -1.95
C PRO A 96 9.86 5.23 -0.79
N GLN A 97 10.44 5.95 0.15
CA GLN A 97 10.87 5.45 1.45
C GLN A 97 10.52 6.48 2.52
N LEU A 98 10.49 6.07 3.78
CA LEU A 98 10.30 7.02 4.87
C LEU A 98 11.49 7.97 4.94
N ASP A 99 11.18 9.25 5.08
CA ASP A 99 12.22 10.24 5.38
C ASP A 99 12.86 9.95 6.75
N ALA A 100 14.16 10.12 6.84
CA ALA A 100 14.92 9.87 8.07
C ALA A 100 14.39 10.63 9.28
N SER A 101 13.80 11.82 9.06
CA SER A 101 13.22 12.64 10.12
C SER A 101 12.03 12.00 10.84
N CYS A 102 11.36 11.07 10.21
CA CYS A 102 10.22 10.36 10.80
C CYS A 102 10.44 8.85 10.97
N ASN A 103 11.61 8.33 10.59
CA ASN A 103 11.89 6.89 10.60
C ASN A 103 12.80 6.46 11.77
N THR A 104 12.37 6.68 12.99
CA THR A 104 13.11 6.25 14.20
C THR A 104 13.12 4.72 14.39
N GLY A 105 12.15 4.01 13.83
CA GLY A 105 12.02 2.55 13.93
C GLY A 105 12.70 1.78 12.80
N GLU A 106 13.45 2.44 11.92
CA GLU A 106 14.10 1.82 10.75
C GLU A 106 13.12 0.99 9.90
N ILE A 107 11.92 1.52 9.73
CA ILE A 107 10.83 0.88 8.99
C ILE A 107 11.13 0.93 7.50
N THR A 108 10.95 -0.19 6.86
CA THR A 108 11.03 -0.34 5.41
C THR A 108 9.67 -0.78 4.87
N PHE A 109 9.37 -0.38 3.66
CA PHE A 109 8.14 -0.79 3.00
C PHE A 109 8.31 -0.85 1.48
N ASN A 110 7.41 -1.56 0.85
CA ASN A 110 7.25 -1.58 -0.59
C ASN A 110 5.76 -1.78 -0.93
N LEU A 111 5.32 -1.22 -2.04
CA LEU A 111 3.93 -1.26 -2.48
C LEU A 111 3.87 -1.70 -3.94
N SER A 112 2.92 -2.56 -4.24
CA SER A 112 2.60 -3.00 -5.60
C SER A 112 1.09 -2.99 -5.81
N HIS A 113 0.66 -2.85 -7.05
CA HIS A 113 -0.75 -2.88 -7.42
C HIS A 113 -0.95 -3.56 -8.77
N SER A 114 -2.05 -4.26 -8.91
CA SER A 114 -2.50 -4.87 -10.16
C SER A 114 -4.03 -5.00 -10.14
N ARG A 115 -4.68 -4.57 -11.20
CA ARG A 115 -6.12 -4.75 -11.47
C ARG A 115 -7.05 -4.55 -10.27
N GLY A 116 -6.90 -3.42 -9.58
CA GLY A 116 -7.78 -3.08 -8.46
C GLY A 116 -7.37 -3.67 -7.11
N MET A 117 -6.24 -4.36 -7.04
CA MET A 117 -5.63 -4.81 -5.80
C MET A 117 -4.37 -4.01 -5.51
N ILE A 118 -4.24 -3.51 -4.31
CA ILE A 118 -3.02 -2.90 -3.79
C ILE A 118 -2.51 -3.77 -2.65
N VAL A 119 -1.21 -4.05 -2.65
CA VAL A 119 -0.52 -4.73 -1.56
C VAL A 119 0.66 -3.90 -1.10
N MET A 120 0.97 -3.99 0.19
CA MET A 120 2.10 -3.31 0.81
C MET A 120 2.77 -4.28 1.77
N ALA A 121 4.09 -4.35 1.73
CA ALA A 121 4.89 -5.06 2.71
C ALA A 121 5.56 -4.06 3.64
N THR A 122 5.63 -4.37 4.92
CA THR A 122 6.34 -3.58 5.93
C THR A 122 7.21 -4.47 6.82
N ALA A 123 8.37 -3.97 7.20
CA ALA A 123 9.27 -4.60 8.16
C ALA A 123 10.13 -3.55 8.86
N ALA A 124 10.94 -3.96 9.82
CA ALA A 124 11.96 -3.12 10.43
C ALA A 124 13.35 -3.71 10.18
N ARG A 125 14.35 -2.88 9.91
CA ARG A 125 15.77 -3.24 9.78
C ARG A 125 16.10 -4.27 8.70
N ARG A 126 15.21 -4.43 7.70
CA ARG A 126 15.44 -5.30 6.55
C ARG A 126 14.76 -4.70 5.32
N ALA A 127 15.41 -4.84 4.18
CA ALA A 127 14.79 -4.47 2.91
C ALA A 127 13.65 -5.44 2.59
N VAL A 128 12.56 -4.89 2.07
CA VAL A 128 11.40 -5.67 1.62
C VAL A 128 11.03 -5.28 0.19
N GLY A 129 10.54 -6.27 -0.55
CA GLY A 129 9.92 -6.09 -1.85
C GLY A 129 8.65 -6.92 -1.90
N ILE A 130 7.67 -6.42 -2.62
CA ILE A 130 6.40 -7.11 -2.86
C ILE A 130 5.95 -6.85 -4.29
N ASP A 131 5.33 -7.85 -4.88
CA ASP A 131 4.66 -7.72 -6.16
C ASP A 131 3.33 -8.45 -6.14
N VAL A 132 2.37 -7.95 -6.92
CA VAL A 132 1.07 -8.55 -7.10
C VAL A 132 0.73 -8.55 -8.58
N GLU A 133 0.37 -9.72 -9.09
CA GLU A 133 -0.04 -9.90 -10.47
C GLU A 133 -1.39 -10.59 -10.56
N CYS A 134 -2.20 -10.15 -11.52
CA CYS A 134 -3.46 -10.80 -11.82
C CYS A 134 -3.20 -12.04 -12.69
N VAL A 135 -3.58 -13.21 -12.19
CA VAL A 135 -3.53 -14.44 -12.99
C VAL A 135 -4.54 -14.33 -14.13
N ARG A 136 -4.04 -14.28 -15.36
CA ARG A 136 -4.88 -14.35 -16.56
C ARG A 136 -5.13 -15.82 -16.88
N GLY A 137 -6.39 -16.25 -16.98
CA GLY A 137 -6.80 -17.64 -17.18
C GLY A 137 -6.38 -18.31 -18.50
N ARG A 138 -5.36 -17.80 -19.19
CA ARG A 138 -4.75 -18.35 -20.41
C ARG A 138 -3.25 -18.08 -20.45
N LEU A 139 -2.53 -18.39 -19.40
CA LEU A 139 -1.09 -18.62 -19.53
C LEU A 139 -0.92 -20.12 -19.81
N SER A 140 -0.86 -20.48 -21.09
CA SER A 140 -0.38 -21.79 -21.49
C SER A 140 1.14 -21.80 -21.32
N PHE A 141 1.62 -22.44 -20.28
CA PHE A 141 3.05 -22.69 -20.08
C PHE A 141 3.61 -23.75 -21.04
N GLU A 142 2.80 -24.26 -21.97
CA GLU A 142 3.19 -25.27 -22.96
C GLU A 142 4.05 -24.72 -24.12
N LYS A 143 4.38 -23.42 -24.10
CA LYS A 143 5.16 -22.76 -25.17
C LYS A 143 6.43 -22.06 -24.66
N LEU A 144 6.99 -22.53 -23.57
CA LEU A 144 8.32 -22.13 -23.15
C LEU A 144 9.34 -23.21 -23.46
#